data_d51cd1e8c1c4a5b4b3966ae7012f8c8c
#
_entry.id   d51cd1e8c1c4a5b4b3966ae7012f8c8c
#
_cell.length_a   1.000
_cell.length_b   1.000
_cell.length_c   1.000
_cell.angle_alpha   90.00
_cell.angle_beta   90.00
_cell.angle_gamma   90.00
#
_symmetry.space_group_name_H-M   'P 1'
#
loop_
_entity.id
_entity.type
_entity.pdbx_description
1 polymer ?
#
loop_
_entity_poly.entity_id
_entity_poly.type
_entity_poly.pdbx_seq_one_letter_code
_entity_poly.pdbx_strand_id
1 'polypeptide(L)'
;MDAIENGETMRKTWNMSEDTMIDNLEQTLEIQSVTGNEDKMNTFIIEQIKYDNEDVTIVTEQQAGGTNIYVTKGKADVYPCVVAHTDTVHDFVKVYCVRRIGNNFYAMDSTKMEQVGVGGDDKVGIWAALECIEKFENIKAAFFHSEEKGCVGSKAATPEFFENVGYILQTDRRGNDDFVTNIGGINLMSKKFKKAVKPLLDKHGFNFQDNGGLTDVKALKPISNVSVTNISSGYYKPHSDQEYVNIEDAMNTLSLMMGIIEKLGETKYEHQYQEPVYSYGDINYGGYNVYGQRSLFPKSFNDGIEDVGTKQEETFDDITEHMSHVDWHTNLLKDDWGYMYPVYSSTFPHDIIGAYNPELDCINPINDVIEDYAFSKEEPYLSSVAKNLLSSPTF
;
A
#
# COMPACT_ATOMS: atom_id res chain seq x y z
N MET A 1 -3.60 -18.52 61.23
CA MET A 1 -3.45 -19.70 60.35
C MET A 1 -3.64 -19.21 58.95
N ASP A 2 -2.56 -19.01 58.34
CA ASP A 2 -2.34 -18.08 57.25
C ASP A 2 -2.54 -18.81 55.91
N ALA A 3 -3.52 -18.37 55.16
CA ALA A 3 -3.60 -18.72 53.76
C ALA A 3 -2.97 -17.56 52.96
N ILE A 4 -1.76 -17.78 52.49
CA ILE A 4 -1.08 -16.91 51.54
C ILE A 4 -1.75 -17.16 50.18
N GLU A 5 -2.55 -16.22 49.75
CA GLU A 5 -3.04 -16.15 48.35
C GLU A 5 -1.87 -15.71 47.47
N ASN A 6 -1.25 -16.66 46.81
CA ASN A 6 -0.39 -16.38 45.69
C ASN A 6 -1.29 -16.02 44.49
N GLY A 7 -1.50 -14.73 44.30
CA GLY A 7 -2.12 -14.18 43.08
C GLY A 7 -1.16 -14.25 41.90
N GLU A 8 -0.84 -15.44 41.43
CA GLU A 8 -0.33 -15.62 40.08
C GLU A 8 -1.53 -15.55 39.13
N THR A 9 -1.72 -14.39 38.53
CA THR A 9 -2.55 -14.25 37.34
C THR A 9 -1.95 -15.23 36.33
N MET A 10 -2.66 -16.34 36.07
CA MET A 10 -2.28 -17.24 34.99
C MET A 10 -2.30 -16.42 33.70
N ARG A 11 -1.11 -16.06 33.20
CA ARG A 11 -0.99 -15.53 31.83
C ARG A 11 -1.57 -16.57 30.91
N LYS A 12 -2.63 -16.21 30.20
CA LYS A 12 -3.19 -17.01 29.12
C LYS A 12 -2.03 -17.24 28.15
N THR A 13 -1.45 -18.43 28.17
CA THR A 13 -0.39 -18.77 27.22
C THR A 13 -1.05 -18.87 25.86
N TRP A 14 -0.79 -17.89 24.99
CA TRP A 14 -1.20 -17.96 23.60
C TRP A 14 -0.62 -19.26 23.01
N ASN A 15 -1.47 -20.15 22.59
CA ASN A 15 -1.13 -21.47 22.11
C ASN A 15 -2.03 -21.89 20.94
N MET A 16 -2.24 -20.94 20.00
CA MET A 16 -2.98 -21.25 18.78
C MET A 16 -2.13 -22.17 17.91
N SER A 17 -2.75 -23.22 17.36
CA SER A 17 -2.03 -24.11 16.48
C SER A 17 -1.80 -23.46 15.11
N GLU A 18 -0.77 -23.89 14.41
CA GLU A 18 -0.51 -23.44 13.05
C GLU A 18 -1.72 -23.70 12.12
N ASP A 19 -2.37 -24.88 12.27
CA ASP A 19 -3.58 -25.19 11.52
C ASP A 19 -4.71 -24.18 11.77
N THR A 20 -4.89 -23.75 13.02
CA THR A 20 -5.91 -22.74 13.34
C THR A 20 -5.60 -21.39 12.69
N MET A 21 -4.34 -20.97 12.65
CA MET A 21 -3.95 -19.72 11.99
C MET A 21 -4.18 -19.81 10.47
N ILE A 22 -3.92 -20.96 9.86
CA ILE A 22 -4.18 -21.22 8.44
C ILE A 22 -5.68 -21.19 8.16
N ASP A 23 -6.51 -21.78 9.02
CA ASP A 23 -7.97 -21.72 8.90
C ASP A 23 -8.50 -20.28 9.03
N ASN A 24 -7.92 -19.48 9.93
CA ASN A 24 -8.24 -18.06 10.07
C ASN A 24 -7.85 -17.25 8.82
N LEU A 25 -6.71 -17.57 8.20
CA LEU A 25 -6.30 -16.97 6.92
C LEU A 25 -7.33 -17.31 5.83
N GLU A 26 -7.72 -18.59 5.69
CA GLU A 26 -8.73 -18.99 4.71
C GLU A 26 -10.05 -18.25 4.91
N GLN A 27 -10.53 -18.15 6.16
CA GLN A 27 -11.73 -17.39 6.49
C GLN A 27 -11.62 -15.90 6.11
N THR A 28 -10.46 -15.28 6.36
CA THR A 28 -10.23 -13.87 5.99
C THR A 28 -10.25 -13.69 4.46
N LEU A 29 -9.65 -14.63 3.73
CA LEU A 29 -9.62 -14.62 2.27
C LEU A 29 -11.02 -14.83 1.65
N GLU A 30 -11.93 -15.53 2.31
CA GLU A 30 -13.32 -15.73 1.86
C GLU A 30 -14.17 -14.43 1.87
N ILE A 31 -13.75 -13.39 2.58
CA ILE A 31 -14.50 -12.12 2.65
C ILE A 31 -14.15 -11.27 1.43
N GLN A 32 -15.11 -11.01 0.56
CA GLN A 32 -14.94 -10.04 -0.52
C GLN A 32 -15.10 -8.61 0.00
N SER A 33 -14.14 -7.74 -0.35
CA SER A 33 -14.09 -6.35 0.11
C SER A 33 -13.64 -5.41 -1.01
N VAL A 34 -14.48 -5.25 -2.02
CA VAL A 34 -14.23 -4.35 -3.15
C VAL A 34 -14.09 -2.91 -2.65
N THR A 35 -13.14 -2.14 -3.21
CA THR A 35 -12.94 -0.73 -2.83
C THR A 35 -14.23 0.09 -2.91
N GLY A 36 -14.61 0.71 -1.80
CA GLY A 36 -15.87 1.44 -1.61
C GLY A 36 -17.05 0.57 -1.16
N ASN A 37 -16.80 -0.72 -0.89
CA ASN A 37 -17.80 -1.67 -0.35
C ASN A 37 -17.17 -2.64 0.65
N GLU A 38 -16.45 -2.11 1.66
CA GLU A 38 -15.69 -2.84 2.65
C GLU A 38 -16.51 -3.25 3.90
N ASP A 39 -17.81 -2.94 3.96
CA ASP A 39 -18.65 -3.13 5.16
C ASP A 39 -18.60 -4.55 5.72
N LYS A 40 -18.53 -5.57 4.86
CA LYS A 40 -18.45 -6.97 5.30
C LYS A 40 -17.11 -7.27 5.97
N MET A 41 -16.02 -6.78 5.40
CA MET A 41 -14.69 -6.93 5.97
C MET A 41 -14.58 -6.17 7.28
N ASN A 42 -15.09 -4.94 7.34
CA ASN A 42 -15.11 -4.14 8.56
C ASN A 42 -15.89 -4.84 9.67
N THR A 43 -17.06 -5.42 9.35
CA THR A 43 -17.86 -6.20 10.30
C THR A 43 -17.10 -7.43 10.79
N PHE A 44 -16.50 -8.20 9.86
CA PHE A 44 -15.69 -9.36 10.18
C PHE A 44 -14.54 -9.02 11.13
N ILE A 45 -13.75 -7.98 10.83
CA ILE A 45 -12.64 -7.51 11.67
C ILE A 45 -13.12 -7.19 13.09
N ILE A 46 -14.21 -6.42 13.20
CA ILE A 46 -14.75 -6.00 14.51
C ILE A 46 -15.27 -7.19 15.31
N GLU A 47 -15.93 -8.15 14.66
CA GLU A 47 -16.47 -9.35 15.29
C GLU A 47 -15.33 -10.27 15.77
N GLN A 48 -14.32 -10.52 14.97
CA GLN A 48 -13.16 -11.32 15.34
C GLN A 48 -12.44 -10.73 16.56
N ILE A 49 -12.18 -9.41 16.56
CA ILE A 49 -11.51 -8.75 17.67
C ILE A 49 -12.35 -8.85 18.97
N LYS A 50 -13.66 -8.67 18.91
CA LYS A 50 -14.53 -8.72 20.08
C LYS A 50 -14.73 -10.12 20.64
N TYR A 51 -14.66 -11.14 19.81
CA TYR A 51 -14.91 -12.51 20.22
C TYR A 51 -13.86 -13.00 21.22
N ASP A 52 -12.59 -12.66 21.01
CA ASP A 52 -11.48 -13.22 21.76
C ASP A 52 -10.84 -12.24 22.77
N ASN A 53 -11.29 -10.97 22.82
CA ASN A 53 -10.62 -9.95 23.62
C ASN A 53 -11.58 -9.16 24.52
N GLU A 54 -11.35 -9.21 25.84
CA GLU A 54 -12.13 -8.47 26.83
C GLU A 54 -11.65 -7.03 27.03
N ASP A 55 -10.33 -6.77 26.96
CA ASP A 55 -9.69 -5.47 27.22
C ASP A 55 -9.34 -4.70 25.93
N VAL A 56 -10.29 -4.63 24.98
CA VAL A 56 -10.10 -3.96 23.70
C VAL A 56 -11.01 -2.76 23.56
N THR A 57 -10.47 -1.65 23.07
CA THR A 57 -11.22 -0.48 22.63
C THR A 57 -11.18 -0.40 21.10
N ILE A 58 -12.33 -0.40 20.47
CA ILE A 58 -12.48 -0.24 19.02
C ILE A 58 -13.17 1.08 18.75
N VAL A 59 -12.54 1.93 17.94
CA VAL A 59 -13.11 3.20 17.45
C VAL A 59 -13.25 3.10 15.94
N THR A 60 -14.43 3.35 15.43
CA THR A 60 -14.68 3.46 13.99
C THR A 60 -14.85 4.92 13.60
N GLU A 61 -14.18 5.32 12.55
CA GLU A 61 -14.25 6.68 12.02
C GLU A 61 -14.78 6.65 10.60
N GLN A 62 -16.01 7.12 10.44
CA GLN A 62 -16.64 7.22 9.13
C GLN A 62 -16.08 8.40 8.37
N GLN A 63 -15.60 8.15 7.17
CA GLN A 63 -15.05 9.14 6.26
C GLN A 63 -15.78 9.14 4.91
N ALA A 64 -15.49 10.12 4.07
CA ALA A 64 -15.96 10.09 2.69
C ALA A 64 -15.26 8.93 1.94
N GLY A 65 -16.03 7.90 1.61
CA GLY A 65 -15.52 6.74 0.86
C GLY A 65 -15.31 5.47 1.66
N GLY A 66 -15.44 5.48 3.00
CA GLY A 66 -15.30 4.26 3.81
C GLY A 66 -15.12 4.53 5.29
N THR A 67 -14.68 3.53 6.03
CA THR A 67 -14.54 3.57 7.48
C THR A 67 -13.14 3.13 7.90
N ASN A 68 -12.43 3.97 8.62
CA ASN A 68 -11.22 3.55 9.33
C ASN A 68 -11.59 2.88 10.65
N ILE A 69 -10.85 1.84 11.03
CA ILE A 69 -11.02 1.12 12.30
C ILE A 69 -9.73 1.26 13.10
N TYR A 70 -9.84 1.75 14.31
CA TYR A 70 -8.74 1.89 15.26
C TYR A 70 -8.94 0.99 16.45
N VAL A 71 -7.94 0.22 16.80
CA VAL A 71 -7.96 -0.77 17.88
C VAL A 71 -6.87 -0.46 18.88
N THR A 72 -7.22 -0.45 20.16
CA THR A 72 -6.28 -0.40 21.26
C THR A 72 -6.60 -1.52 22.23
N LYS A 73 -5.65 -2.44 22.42
CA LYS A 73 -5.75 -3.52 23.41
C LYS A 73 -4.76 -3.28 24.55
N GLY A 74 -5.23 -3.50 25.78
CA GLY A 74 -4.45 -3.36 26.98
C GLY A 74 -4.14 -1.92 27.41
N LYS A 75 -3.19 -1.77 28.33
CA LYS A 75 -2.78 -0.47 28.88
C LYS A 75 -1.27 -0.39 28.96
N ALA A 76 -0.67 0.44 28.10
CA ALA A 76 0.77 0.68 28.04
C ALA A 76 1.06 2.15 27.76
N ASP A 77 2.26 2.60 28.11
CA ASP A 77 2.73 3.94 27.77
C ASP A 77 3.13 4.06 26.31
N VAL A 78 3.60 2.95 25.72
CA VAL A 78 4.01 2.85 24.32
C VAL A 78 3.53 1.51 23.75
N TYR A 79 2.97 1.55 22.54
CA TYR A 79 2.42 0.36 21.89
C TYR A 79 3.17 0.01 20.60
N PRO A 80 3.41 -1.29 20.30
CA PRO A 80 3.57 -1.74 18.92
C PRO A 80 2.29 -1.44 18.16
N CYS A 81 2.41 -1.13 16.87
CA CYS A 81 1.24 -0.90 16.02
C CYS A 81 1.36 -1.73 14.74
N VAL A 82 0.27 -2.37 14.36
CA VAL A 82 0.11 -3.07 13.09
C VAL A 82 -0.95 -2.39 12.25
N VAL A 83 -0.75 -2.33 10.93
CA VAL A 83 -1.73 -1.69 10.04
C VAL A 83 -1.97 -2.55 8.81
N ALA A 84 -3.18 -2.49 8.25
CA ALA A 84 -3.58 -3.15 7.03
C ALA A 84 -4.66 -2.31 6.34
N HIS A 85 -4.93 -2.56 5.05
CA HIS A 85 -6.08 -1.97 4.39
C HIS A 85 -7.20 -2.98 4.17
N THR A 86 -8.45 -2.47 4.09
CA THR A 86 -9.65 -3.30 4.10
C THR A 86 -10.23 -3.55 2.72
N ASP A 87 -9.78 -2.83 1.72
CA ASP A 87 -10.28 -2.92 0.35
C ASP A 87 -9.39 -3.78 -0.55
N THR A 88 -9.96 -4.24 -1.65
CA THR A 88 -9.27 -4.94 -2.73
C THR A 88 -9.71 -4.39 -4.07
N VAL A 89 -8.84 -4.47 -5.10
CA VAL A 89 -9.15 -4.01 -6.47
C VAL A 89 -10.13 -4.91 -7.22
N HIS A 90 -10.34 -6.14 -6.73
CA HIS A 90 -11.09 -7.16 -7.46
C HIS A 90 -12.58 -6.87 -7.50
N ASP A 91 -13.21 -7.16 -8.62
CA ASP A 91 -14.65 -7.08 -8.79
C ASP A 91 -15.39 -8.09 -7.91
N PHE A 92 -16.62 -7.73 -7.53
CA PHE A 92 -17.49 -8.64 -6.76
C PHE A 92 -17.88 -9.87 -7.58
N VAL A 93 -17.64 -11.05 -7.04
CA VAL A 93 -17.99 -12.35 -7.63
C VAL A 93 -19.19 -12.96 -6.90
N LYS A 94 -20.25 -13.28 -7.63
CA LYS A 94 -21.52 -13.75 -7.05
C LYS A 94 -21.40 -15.08 -6.30
N VAL A 95 -20.58 -16.01 -6.83
CA VAL A 95 -20.36 -17.33 -6.22
C VAL A 95 -18.84 -17.53 -6.06
N TYR A 96 -18.32 -16.74 -5.13
CA TYR A 96 -16.91 -16.72 -4.76
C TYR A 96 -16.60 -17.85 -3.79
N CYS A 97 -15.45 -18.50 -3.96
CA CYS A 97 -14.94 -19.45 -3.00
C CYS A 97 -13.41 -19.48 -3.04
N VAL A 98 -12.81 -19.62 -1.88
CA VAL A 98 -11.37 -19.88 -1.75
C VAL A 98 -11.11 -21.40 -1.84
N ARG A 99 -9.98 -21.76 -2.40
CA ARG A 99 -9.55 -23.15 -2.54
C ARG A 99 -8.07 -23.28 -2.18
N ARG A 100 -7.79 -24.17 -1.26
CA ARG A 100 -6.43 -24.58 -0.97
C ARG A 100 -5.97 -25.66 -1.96
N ILE A 101 -4.92 -25.36 -2.72
CA ILE A 101 -4.31 -26.31 -3.67
C ILE A 101 -2.81 -26.38 -3.33
N GLY A 102 -2.40 -27.51 -2.75
CA GLY A 102 -1.06 -27.65 -2.20
C GLY A 102 -0.82 -26.64 -1.07
N ASN A 103 0.20 -25.82 -1.24
CA ASN A 103 0.60 -24.79 -0.27
C ASN A 103 0.09 -23.40 -0.61
N ASN A 104 -0.92 -23.28 -1.46
CA ASN A 104 -1.45 -21.99 -1.90
C ASN A 104 -2.97 -21.92 -1.75
N PHE A 105 -3.45 -20.70 -1.45
CA PHE A 105 -4.86 -20.34 -1.59
C PHE A 105 -5.08 -19.60 -2.91
N TYR A 106 -6.16 -19.98 -3.59
CA TYR A 106 -6.68 -19.39 -4.82
C TYR A 106 -8.16 -19.06 -4.63
N ALA A 107 -8.66 -18.09 -5.36
CA ALA A 107 -10.10 -17.85 -5.42
C ALA A 107 -10.68 -18.24 -6.77
N MET A 108 -11.95 -18.64 -6.76
CA MET A 108 -12.66 -19.12 -7.93
C MET A 108 -14.06 -18.47 -8.02
N ASP A 109 -14.46 -18.10 -9.24
CA ASP A 109 -15.87 -17.97 -9.58
C ASP A 109 -16.43 -19.36 -9.89
N SER A 110 -17.17 -19.91 -8.93
CA SER A 110 -17.72 -21.28 -9.08
C SER A 110 -18.81 -21.36 -10.16
N THR A 111 -19.36 -20.23 -10.62
CA THR A 111 -20.35 -20.21 -11.71
C THR A 111 -19.68 -20.39 -13.07
N LYS A 112 -18.54 -19.71 -13.24
CA LYS A 112 -17.77 -19.75 -14.50
C LYS A 112 -16.69 -20.84 -14.49
N MET A 113 -16.36 -21.38 -13.32
CA MET A 113 -15.23 -22.29 -13.13
C MET A 113 -13.89 -21.66 -13.54
N GLU A 114 -13.72 -20.38 -13.24
CA GLU A 114 -12.55 -19.59 -13.56
C GLU A 114 -11.87 -19.11 -12.28
N GLN A 115 -10.54 -18.98 -12.30
CA GLN A 115 -9.79 -18.33 -11.24
C GLN A 115 -10.10 -16.83 -11.25
N VAL A 116 -10.22 -16.26 -10.05
CA VAL A 116 -10.38 -14.81 -9.82
C VAL A 116 -9.37 -14.37 -8.76
N GLY A 117 -9.15 -13.07 -8.62
CA GLY A 117 -8.23 -12.58 -7.60
C GLY A 117 -8.69 -12.92 -6.19
N VAL A 118 -7.77 -13.42 -5.38
CA VAL A 118 -8.07 -13.82 -3.99
C VAL A 118 -8.09 -12.62 -3.02
N GLY A 119 -7.50 -11.50 -3.44
CA GLY A 119 -7.35 -10.30 -2.62
C GLY A 119 -6.39 -10.53 -1.45
N GLY A 120 -5.29 -11.25 -1.70
CA GLY A 120 -4.19 -11.38 -0.75
C GLY A 120 -3.62 -10.05 -0.33
N ASP A 121 -3.64 -9.10 -1.25
CA ASP A 121 -3.48 -7.66 -1.12
C ASP A 121 -4.80 -7.02 -0.67
N ASP A 122 -5.03 -6.63 0.61
CA ASP A 122 -4.17 -6.84 1.80
C ASP A 122 -4.88 -7.72 2.86
N LYS A 123 -5.68 -8.72 2.44
CA LYS A 123 -6.34 -9.64 3.39
C LYS A 123 -5.34 -10.44 4.22
N VAL A 124 -4.13 -10.68 3.69
CA VAL A 124 -3.04 -11.30 4.47
C VAL A 124 -2.58 -10.37 5.58
N GLY A 125 -2.49 -9.07 5.33
CA GLY A 125 -2.20 -8.08 6.36
C GLY A 125 -3.30 -7.96 7.40
N ILE A 126 -4.56 -8.02 7.00
CA ILE A 126 -5.70 -8.05 7.94
C ILE A 126 -5.58 -9.26 8.86
N TRP A 127 -5.41 -10.45 8.30
CA TRP A 127 -5.23 -11.68 9.08
C TRP A 127 -4.03 -11.58 10.03
N ALA A 128 -2.87 -11.15 9.54
CA ALA A 128 -1.68 -11.01 10.37
C ALA A 128 -1.87 -10.01 11.53
N ALA A 129 -2.61 -8.91 11.28
CA ALA A 129 -2.97 -7.95 12.33
C ALA A 129 -3.91 -8.57 13.37
N LEU A 130 -4.92 -9.34 12.95
CA LEU A 130 -5.84 -10.04 13.86
C LEU A 130 -5.11 -11.06 14.74
N GLU A 131 -4.21 -11.86 14.17
CA GLU A 131 -3.37 -12.81 14.92
C GLU A 131 -2.45 -12.11 15.93
N CYS A 132 -1.91 -10.93 15.57
CA CYS A 132 -1.12 -10.12 16.50
C CYS A 132 -2.00 -9.55 17.63
N ILE A 133 -3.21 -9.07 17.34
CA ILE A 133 -4.15 -8.57 18.36
C ILE A 133 -4.51 -9.70 19.33
N GLU A 134 -4.75 -10.90 18.85
CA GLU A 134 -5.06 -12.05 19.71
C GLU A 134 -3.88 -12.37 20.63
N LYS A 135 -2.67 -12.42 20.08
CA LYS A 135 -1.46 -12.85 20.81
C LYS A 135 -0.98 -11.87 21.87
N PHE A 136 -0.97 -10.56 21.57
CA PHE A 136 -0.30 -9.57 22.42
C PHE A 136 -1.26 -8.87 23.38
N GLU A 137 -0.83 -8.69 24.64
CA GLU A 137 -1.63 -8.00 25.68
C GLU A 137 -1.74 -6.50 25.39
N ASN A 138 -0.66 -5.88 24.92
CA ASN A 138 -0.59 -4.45 24.63
C ASN A 138 -0.24 -4.25 23.15
N ILE A 139 -1.20 -3.82 22.36
CA ILE A 139 -1.02 -3.58 20.93
C ILE A 139 -2.04 -2.56 20.43
N LYS A 140 -1.66 -1.79 19.41
CA LYS A 140 -2.57 -1.01 18.59
C LYS A 140 -2.65 -1.60 17.19
N ALA A 141 -3.83 -1.47 16.56
CA ALA A 141 -3.99 -1.77 15.16
C ALA A 141 -4.84 -0.71 14.48
N ALA A 142 -4.58 -0.45 13.20
CA ALA A 142 -5.45 0.39 12.39
C ALA A 142 -5.71 -0.28 11.04
N PHE A 143 -6.98 -0.23 10.60
CA PHE A 143 -7.42 -0.77 9.33
C PHE A 143 -8.00 0.38 8.51
N PHE A 144 -7.47 0.56 7.30
CA PHE A 144 -7.76 1.71 6.46
C PHE A 144 -8.58 1.31 5.24
N HIS A 145 -9.58 2.13 4.91
CA HIS A 145 -10.36 1.96 3.69
C HIS A 145 -9.67 2.57 2.47
N SER A 146 -10.02 2.10 1.29
CA SER A 146 -9.66 2.72 0.00
C SER A 146 -8.16 3.00 -0.16
N GLU A 147 -7.31 2.06 0.24
CA GLU A 147 -5.87 2.12 -0.01
C GLU A 147 -5.61 2.12 -1.51
N GLU A 148 -6.28 1.25 -2.24
CA GLU A 148 -6.18 1.01 -3.67
C GLU A 148 -6.60 2.23 -4.54
N LYS A 149 -7.26 3.20 -3.94
CA LYS A 149 -7.53 4.53 -4.53
C LYS A 149 -6.54 5.59 -4.07
N GLY A 150 -5.35 5.16 -3.65
CA GLY A 150 -4.25 6.02 -3.26
C GLY A 150 -4.23 6.36 -1.78
N CYS A 151 -4.37 5.37 -0.90
CA CYS A 151 -4.24 5.50 0.56
C CYS A 151 -5.20 6.55 1.15
N VAL A 152 -6.47 6.54 0.72
CA VAL A 152 -7.46 7.56 1.14
C VAL A 152 -7.66 7.55 2.65
N GLY A 153 -7.90 6.37 3.22
CA GLY A 153 -8.15 6.20 4.65
C GLY A 153 -6.96 6.61 5.51
N SER A 154 -5.75 6.15 5.16
CA SER A 154 -4.55 6.46 5.94
C SER A 154 -4.06 7.90 5.80
N LYS A 155 -4.30 8.56 4.67
CA LYS A 155 -4.06 10.00 4.52
C LYS A 155 -4.95 10.86 5.41
N ALA A 156 -6.15 10.35 5.73
CA ALA A 156 -7.10 11.00 6.62
C ALA A 156 -7.04 10.41 8.05
N ALA A 157 -6.00 9.66 8.38
CA ALA A 157 -5.87 9.01 9.68
C ALA A 157 -5.75 10.03 10.82
N THR A 158 -6.38 9.72 11.96
CA THR A 158 -6.38 10.53 13.18
C THR A 158 -4.99 10.51 13.84
N PRO A 159 -4.22 11.62 13.86
CA PRO A 159 -2.84 11.63 14.39
C PRO A 159 -2.75 11.25 15.86
N GLU A 160 -3.75 11.61 16.67
CA GLU A 160 -3.81 11.34 18.12
C GLU A 160 -3.75 9.85 18.42
N PHE A 161 -4.25 9.00 17.53
CA PHE A 161 -4.13 7.56 17.68
C PHE A 161 -2.68 7.08 17.70
N PHE A 162 -1.78 7.78 17.01
CA PHE A 162 -0.37 7.38 16.85
C PHE A 162 0.59 8.03 17.86
N GLU A 163 0.13 8.91 18.75
CA GLU A 163 1.01 9.64 19.70
C GLU A 163 1.86 8.73 20.58
N ASN A 164 1.28 7.64 21.07
CA ASN A 164 1.94 6.66 21.94
C ASN A 164 2.32 5.36 21.22
N VAL A 165 2.43 5.39 19.90
CA VAL A 165 2.94 4.27 19.11
C VAL A 165 4.47 4.26 19.13
N GLY A 166 5.07 3.10 19.28
CA GLY A 166 6.52 2.89 19.30
C GLY A 166 7.14 2.66 17.93
N TYR A 167 6.43 1.94 17.10
CA TYR A 167 6.76 1.63 15.68
C TYR A 167 5.52 1.07 14.97
N ILE A 168 5.52 1.09 13.63
CA ILE A 168 4.40 0.60 12.82
C ILE A 168 4.90 -0.47 11.85
N LEU A 169 4.19 -1.60 11.81
CA LEU A 169 4.40 -2.69 10.87
C LEU A 169 3.17 -2.82 9.96
N GLN A 170 3.40 -2.89 8.66
CA GLN A 170 2.41 -3.24 7.64
C GLN A 170 2.91 -4.46 6.87
N THR A 171 2.02 -5.33 6.43
CA THR A 171 2.34 -6.48 5.60
C THR A 171 1.51 -6.44 4.32
N ASP A 172 1.76 -5.43 3.54
CA ASP A 172 1.08 -5.11 2.29
C ASP A 172 2.12 -4.99 1.16
N ARG A 173 2.81 -6.10 0.91
CA ARG A 173 3.77 -6.19 -0.19
C ARG A 173 3.85 -7.61 -0.72
N ARG A 174 3.81 -7.76 -2.04
CA ARG A 174 3.97 -9.05 -2.71
C ARG A 174 5.30 -9.71 -2.37
N GLY A 175 5.35 -11.04 -2.50
CA GLY A 175 6.58 -11.82 -2.29
C GLY A 175 6.78 -12.20 -0.84
N ASN A 176 8.01 -12.58 -0.46
CA ASN A 176 8.29 -13.21 0.82
C ASN A 176 9.61 -12.78 1.49
N ASP A 177 10.31 -11.77 0.97
CA ASP A 177 11.66 -11.44 1.45
C ASP A 177 11.98 -9.95 1.59
N ASP A 178 11.05 -9.06 1.26
CA ASP A 178 11.26 -7.62 1.33
C ASP A 178 10.85 -7.03 2.67
N PHE A 179 11.73 -6.22 3.27
CA PHE A 179 11.48 -5.37 4.43
C PHE A 179 11.81 -3.92 4.05
N VAL A 180 10.78 -3.13 3.74
CA VAL A 180 10.91 -1.82 3.09
C VAL A 180 11.45 -0.77 4.05
N THR A 181 12.48 -0.06 3.62
CA THR A 181 13.16 0.99 4.40
C THR A 181 13.04 2.39 3.80
N ASN A 182 12.60 2.48 2.55
CA ASN A 182 12.42 3.75 1.84
C ASN A 182 11.27 3.64 0.84
N ILE A 183 10.48 4.69 0.70
CA ILE A 183 9.41 4.82 -0.30
C ILE A 183 9.50 6.19 -0.93
N GLY A 184 9.86 6.25 -2.22
CA GLY A 184 9.91 7.50 -2.97
C GLY A 184 10.83 8.56 -2.32
N GLY A 185 12.01 8.16 -1.87
CA GLY A 185 12.99 9.03 -1.22
C GLY A 185 12.74 9.31 0.27
N ILE A 186 11.61 8.84 0.82
CA ILE A 186 11.28 8.99 2.25
C ILE A 186 11.90 7.81 3.02
N ASN A 187 12.86 8.10 3.89
CA ASN A 187 13.40 7.10 4.80
C ASN A 187 12.36 6.77 5.89
N LEU A 188 12.01 5.50 6.04
CA LEU A 188 10.93 5.04 6.89
C LEU A 188 11.36 4.77 8.33
N MET A 189 12.64 4.51 8.59
CA MET A 189 13.05 4.00 9.88
C MET A 189 14.42 4.46 10.35
N SER A 190 14.59 4.49 11.67
CA SER A 190 15.84 4.84 12.33
C SER A 190 16.90 3.73 12.19
N LYS A 191 18.18 4.11 12.27
CA LYS A 191 19.29 3.14 12.36
C LYS A 191 19.17 2.20 13.56
N LYS A 192 18.60 2.70 14.67
CA LYS A 192 18.35 1.91 15.89
C LYS A 192 17.34 0.80 15.60
N PHE A 193 16.25 1.11 14.89
CA PHE A 193 15.24 0.13 14.51
C PHE A 193 15.82 -0.91 13.53
N LYS A 194 16.51 -0.48 12.47
CA LYS A 194 17.19 -1.39 11.53
C LYS A 194 18.11 -2.39 12.25
N LYS A 195 18.92 -1.90 13.18
CA LYS A 195 19.82 -2.76 13.98
C LYS A 195 19.07 -3.76 14.85
N ALA A 196 17.94 -3.34 15.42
CA ALA A 196 17.15 -4.18 16.31
C ALA A 196 16.44 -5.32 15.58
N VAL A 197 15.88 -5.05 14.37
CA VAL A 197 15.16 -6.06 13.59
C VAL A 197 16.07 -6.98 12.78
N LYS A 198 17.28 -6.54 12.39
CA LYS A 198 18.17 -7.29 11.51
C LYS A 198 18.37 -8.77 11.85
N PRO A 199 18.59 -9.17 13.12
CA PRO A 199 18.75 -10.59 13.46
C PRO A 199 17.49 -11.44 13.20
N LEU A 200 16.30 -10.82 13.27
CA LEU A 200 15.04 -11.50 12.95
C LEU A 200 14.88 -11.61 11.44
N LEU A 201 15.22 -10.55 10.70
CA LEU A 201 15.21 -10.60 9.24
C LEU A 201 16.12 -11.73 8.73
N ASP A 202 17.35 -11.84 9.28
CA ASP A 202 18.27 -12.91 8.91
C ASP A 202 17.74 -14.30 9.19
N LYS A 203 17.03 -14.46 10.32
CA LYS A 203 16.41 -15.73 10.72
C LYS A 203 15.28 -16.14 9.76
N HIS A 204 14.49 -15.19 9.29
CA HIS A 204 13.31 -15.42 8.48
C HIS A 204 13.55 -15.22 6.97
N GLY A 205 14.78 -14.91 6.54
CA GLY A 205 15.14 -14.76 5.12
C GLY A 205 14.75 -13.42 4.50
N PHE A 206 14.45 -12.39 5.32
CA PHE A 206 14.08 -11.07 4.82
C PHE A 206 15.28 -10.15 4.64
N ASN A 207 15.17 -9.28 3.64
CA ASN A 207 16.18 -8.31 3.27
C ASN A 207 15.66 -6.88 3.38
N PHE A 208 16.53 -5.93 3.76
CA PHE A 208 16.19 -4.52 3.66
C PHE A 208 16.05 -4.12 2.19
N GLN A 209 14.92 -3.50 1.86
CA GLN A 209 14.59 -3.00 0.53
C GLN A 209 14.41 -1.48 0.57
N ASP A 210 15.11 -0.75 -0.26
CA ASP A 210 15.09 0.72 -0.32
C ASP A 210 14.17 1.29 -1.43
N ASN A 211 13.45 0.42 -2.12
CA ASN A 211 12.51 0.78 -3.17
C ASN A 211 11.11 0.19 -2.89
N GLY A 212 10.34 0.86 -2.04
CA GLY A 212 8.96 0.51 -1.72
C GLY A 212 7.95 1.20 -2.63
N GLY A 213 6.82 0.52 -2.89
CA GLY A 213 5.63 1.10 -3.51
C GLY A 213 4.87 2.03 -2.56
N LEU A 214 3.84 2.70 -3.08
CA LEU A 214 2.90 3.47 -2.27
C LEU A 214 2.12 2.52 -1.38
N THR A 215 1.92 2.90 -0.13
CA THR A 215 1.17 2.12 0.86
C THR A 215 0.89 2.99 2.09
N ASP A 216 0.01 2.55 2.99
CA ASP A 216 -0.46 3.31 4.15
C ASP A 216 0.68 3.81 5.06
N VAL A 217 1.71 3.00 5.32
CA VAL A 217 2.84 3.44 6.16
C VAL A 217 3.57 4.66 5.61
N LYS A 218 3.52 4.90 4.30
CA LYS A 218 4.04 6.13 3.73
C LYS A 218 3.18 7.33 4.14
N ALA A 219 1.85 7.18 4.10
CA ALA A 219 0.91 8.23 4.53
C ALA A 219 1.00 8.48 6.04
N LEU A 220 1.21 7.42 6.84
CA LEU A 220 1.33 7.50 8.30
C LEU A 220 2.67 8.08 8.76
N LYS A 221 3.72 8.01 7.95
CA LYS A 221 5.06 8.45 8.33
C LYS A 221 5.13 9.91 8.83
N PRO A 222 4.47 10.90 8.18
CA PRO A 222 4.49 12.29 8.65
C PRO A 222 3.82 12.52 10.00
N ILE A 223 2.84 11.70 10.38
CA ILE A 223 2.04 11.90 11.60
C ILE A 223 2.49 11.06 12.79
N SER A 224 3.19 9.95 12.55
CA SER A 224 3.57 9.00 13.61
C SER A 224 4.90 9.32 14.29
N ASN A 225 5.85 9.95 13.59
CA ASN A 225 7.20 10.28 14.08
C ASN A 225 7.99 9.09 14.65
N VAL A 226 7.66 7.88 14.23
CA VAL A 226 8.35 6.63 14.60
C VAL A 226 8.84 5.87 13.37
N SER A 227 9.59 4.82 13.58
CA SER A 227 9.99 3.89 12.53
C SER A 227 8.78 3.11 12.03
N VAL A 228 8.60 3.07 10.71
CA VAL A 228 7.52 2.33 10.04
C VAL A 228 8.11 1.44 8.95
N THR A 229 7.41 0.40 8.55
CA THR A 229 7.85 -0.49 7.45
C THR A 229 6.66 -1.14 6.77
N ASN A 230 6.85 -1.51 5.49
CA ASN A 230 6.02 -2.46 4.77
C ASN A 230 6.82 -3.74 4.51
N ILE A 231 6.19 -4.91 4.65
CA ILE A 231 6.83 -6.24 4.66
C ILE A 231 6.14 -7.11 3.63
N SER A 232 6.89 -7.94 2.88
CA SER A 232 6.30 -8.95 2.02
C SER A 232 5.45 -9.93 2.82
N SER A 233 4.26 -10.23 2.32
CA SER A 233 3.21 -10.94 3.07
C SER A 233 2.87 -12.33 2.51
N GLY A 234 3.52 -12.78 1.43
CA GLY A 234 3.28 -14.09 0.85
C GLY A 234 2.16 -14.14 -0.18
N TYR A 235 1.60 -13.00 -0.62
CA TYR A 235 0.76 -12.97 -1.79
C TYR A 235 1.57 -12.71 -3.06
N TYR A 236 1.05 -13.14 -4.20
CA TYR A 236 1.71 -13.08 -5.49
C TYR A 236 0.74 -12.70 -6.59
N LYS A 237 1.23 -12.01 -7.61
CA LYS A 237 0.46 -11.50 -8.74
C LYS A 237 -0.75 -10.63 -8.32
N PRO A 238 -0.56 -9.66 -7.40
CA PRO A 238 -1.65 -8.77 -6.99
C PRO A 238 -2.30 -8.10 -8.21
N HIS A 239 -3.51 -7.61 -8.01
CA HIS A 239 -4.29 -6.90 -9.02
C HIS A 239 -4.55 -7.71 -10.30
N SER A 240 -4.61 -9.04 -10.19
CA SER A 240 -4.92 -9.91 -11.33
C SER A 240 -5.78 -11.10 -10.91
N ASP A 241 -6.50 -11.69 -11.87
CA ASP A 241 -7.26 -12.93 -11.65
C ASP A 241 -6.37 -14.12 -11.30
N GLN A 242 -5.05 -14.00 -11.47
CA GLN A 242 -4.08 -15.04 -11.14
C GLN A 242 -3.47 -14.87 -9.75
N GLU A 243 -3.97 -13.94 -8.96
CA GLU A 243 -3.49 -13.72 -7.61
C GLU A 243 -3.66 -14.98 -6.74
N TYR A 244 -2.67 -15.24 -5.91
CA TYR A 244 -2.69 -16.33 -4.94
C TYR A 244 -1.89 -15.98 -3.69
N VAL A 245 -2.18 -16.68 -2.60
CA VAL A 245 -1.44 -16.58 -1.33
C VAL A 245 -0.70 -17.87 -1.09
N ASN A 246 0.61 -17.79 -0.85
CA ASN A 246 1.41 -18.92 -0.40
C ASN A 246 1.39 -18.99 1.13
N ILE A 247 0.95 -20.14 1.66
CA ILE A 247 0.71 -20.35 3.08
C ILE A 247 2.02 -20.30 3.89
N GLU A 248 3.09 -20.94 3.42
CA GLU A 248 4.38 -20.93 4.15
C GLU A 248 4.97 -19.53 4.22
N ASP A 249 4.90 -18.77 3.13
CA ASP A 249 5.40 -17.40 3.07
C ASP A 249 4.59 -16.49 3.99
N ALA A 250 3.24 -16.59 3.99
CA ALA A 250 2.37 -15.83 4.88
C ALA A 250 2.64 -16.16 6.35
N MET A 251 2.78 -17.44 6.70
CA MET A 251 3.11 -17.89 8.05
C MET A 251 4.51 -17.44 8.48
N ASN A 252 5.49 -17.41 7.58
CA ASN A 252 6.83 -16.90 7.86
C ASN A 252 6.79 -15.40 8.14
N THR A 253 6.00 -14.63 7.38
CA THR A 253 5.78 -13.20 7.62
C THR A 253 5.12 -12.93 8.97
N LEU A 254 4.06 -13.67 9.30
CA LEU A 254 3.41 -13.59 10.61
C LEU A 254 4.40 -13.88 11.75
N SER A 255 5.22 -14.94 11.60
CA SER A 255 6.24 -15.31 12.57
C SER A 255 7.30 -14.21 12.73
N LEU A 256 7.70 -13.55 11.65
CA LEU A 256 8.60 -12.39 11.70
C LEU A 256 7.96 -11.22 12.45
N MET A 257 6.71 -10.85 12.11
CA MET A 257 5.98 -9.76 12.79
C MET A 257 5.87 -10.01 14.29
N MET A 258 5.40 -11.20 14.68
CA MET A 258 5.29 -11.59 16.07
C MET A 258 6.65 -11.56 16.79
N GLY A 259 7.70 -12.06 16.13
CA GLY A 259 9.05 -12.01 16.66
C GLY A 259 9.59 -10.59 16.84
N ILE A 260 9.24 -9.66 15.95
CA ILE A 260 9.58 -8.23 16.08
C ILE A 260 8.85 -7.64 17.28
N ILE A 261 7.53 -7.87 17.40
CA ILE A 261 6.73 -7.34 18.51
C ILE A 261 7.22 -7.91 19.86
N GLU A 262 7.48 -9.22 19.95
CA GLU A 262 8.05 -9.84 21.16
C GLU A 262 9.39 -9.25 21.57
N LYS A 263 10.26 -9.02 20.60
CA LYS A 263 11.63 -8.53 20.85
C LYS A 263 11.68 -7.05 21.16
N LEU A 264 10.91 -6.24 20.48
CA LEU A 264 10.95 -4.79 20.60
C LEU A 264 10.00 -4.27 21.69
N GLY A 265 8.90 -4.98 21.91
CA GLY A 265 7.92 -4.66 22.94
C GLY A 265 7.42 -3.23 22.86
N GLU A 266 7.26 -2.63 24.02
CA GLU A 266 6.77 -1.26 24.22
C GLU A 266 7.89 -0.21 24.08
N THR A 267 8.85 -0.44 23.19
CA THR A 267 9.97 0.48 22.95
C THR A 267 9.66 1.46 21.85
N LYS A 268 9.86 2.76 22.09
CA LYS A 268 9.71 3.80 21.06
C LYS A 268 10.97 3.90 20.19
N TYR A 269 10.79 3.73 18.89
CA TYR A 269 11.82 3.89 17.85
C TYR A 269 11.56 5.18 17.09
N GLU A 270 11.83 6.30 17.73
CA GLU A 270 11.64 7.62 17.14
C GLU A 270 12.38 7.75 15.80
N HIS A 271 11.68 8.27 14.84
CA HIS A 271 12.19 8.61 13.52
C HIS A 271 11.30 9.64 12.87
N GLN A 272 11.71 10.90 12.95
CA GLN A 272 10.95 12.00 12.40
C GLN A 272 10.90 11.94 10.88
N TYR A 273 9.76 12.32 10.34
CA TYR A 273 9.61 12.52 8.90
C TYR A 273 10.57 13.62 8.42
N GLN A 274 11.24 13.32 7.32
CA GLN A 274 12.04 14.31 6.60
C GLN A 274 11.52 14.35 5.17
N GLU A 275 11.08 15.53 4.75
CA GLU A 275 10.77 15.71 3.35
C GLU A 275 12.01 15.42 2.50
N PRO A 276 11.87 14.68 1.40
CA PRO A 276 12.97 14.48 0.48
C PRO A 276 13.51 15.83 0.02
N VAL A 277 14.76 16.11 0.31
CA VAL A 277 15.43 17.31 -0.19
C VAL A 277 15.90 17.00 -1.60
N TYR A 278 15.15 17.46 -2.59
CA TYR A 278 15.61 17.44 -3.97
C TYR A 278 16.57 18.64 -4.15
N SER A 279 17.88 18.37 -4.09
CA SER A 279 18.88 19.40 -4.36
C SER A 279 18.90 19.68 -5.86
N TYR A 280 18.57 20.88 -6.23
CA TYR A 280 18.63 21.36 -7.62
C TYR A 280 20.04 21.36 -8.22
N GLY A 281 21.09 21.13 -7.42
CA GLY A 281 22.49 21.18 -7.83
C GLY A 281 23.11 19.85 -8.23
N ASP A 282 22.54 18.73 -7.79
CA ASP A 282 23.13 17.39 -7.98
C ASP A 282 22.30 16.47 -8.88
N ILE A 283 21.17 16.95 -9.39
CA ILE A 283 20.28 16.15 -10.21
C ILE A 283 20.17 16.80 -11.58
N ASN A 284 20.93 16.28 -12.52
CA ASN A 284 20.63 16.43 -13.94
C ASN A 284 19.43 15.52 -14.34
N TYR A 285 18.51 15.23 -13.42
CA TYR A 285 17.34 14.41 -13.68
C TYR A 285 16.15 15.00 -12.94
N GLY A 286 15.09 15.29 -13.65
CA GLY A 286 13.85 15.87 -13.15
C GLY A 286 13.33 15.12 -11.93
N GLY A 287 13.09 15.86 -10.86
CA GLY A 287 12.57 15.30 -9.61
C GLY A 287 11.13 14.83 -9.76
N TYR A 288 10.89 13.59 -9.41
CA TYR A 288 9.54 13.02 -9.34
C TYR A 288 8.76 13.61 -8.18
N ASN A 289 7.61 14.16 -8.47
CA ASN A 289 6.61 14.45 -7.46
C ASN A 289 5.35 13.67 -7.76
N VAL A 290 5.32 12.40 -7.32
CA VAL A 290 4.16 11.54 -7.50
C VAL A 290 2.99 11.96 -6.60
N TYR A 291 3.24 12.72 -5.52
CA TYR A 291 2.24 13.11 -4.53
C TYR A 291 2.55 14.44 -3.87
N GLY A 292 2.50 15.51 -4.58
CA GLY A 292 2.65 16.79 -3.93
C GLY A 292 2.19 17.93 -4.82
N GLN A 293 1.41 18.81 -4.29
CA GLN A 293 0.95 20.08 -4.86
C GLN A 293 2.09 21.03 -5.24
N ARG A 294 3.16 20.52 -5.83
CA ARG A 294 4.20 21.37 -6.41
C ARG A 294 4.29 21.07 -7.89
N SER A 295 4.09 22.08 -8.68
CA SER A 295 4.42 22.08 -10.09
C SER A 295 5.77 21.43 -10.32
N LEU A 296 5.87 20.49 -11.24
CA LEU A 296 7.13 19.92 -11.74
C LEU A 296 8.04 21.00 -12.35
N PHE A 297 7.49 22.19 -12.56
CA PHE A 297 8.22 23.33 -13.08
C PHE A 297 8.79 24.18 -11.96
N PRO A 298 10.07 24.60 -12.03
CA PRO A 298 10.60 25.68 -11.22
C PRO A 298 9.75 26.94 -11.36
N LYS A 299 9.61 27.75 -10.29
CA LYS A 299 8.95 29.06 -10.40
C LYS A 299 9.53 29.90 -11.54
N SER A 300 10.83 29.76 -11.82
CA SER A 300 11.50 30.40 -12.96
C SER A 300 11.02 29.92 -14.33
N PHE A 301 10.37 28.76 -14.43
CA PHE A 301 9.81 28.30 -15.71
C PHE A 301 8.45 28.95 -15.98
N ASN A 302 7.65 29.19 -14.94
CA ASN A 302 6.40 29.96 -15.08
C ASN A 302 6.64 31.45 -15.30
N ASP A 303 7.78 32.00 -14.80
CA ASP A 303 8.13 33.42 -14.98
C ASP A 303 8.86 33.70 -16.32
N GLY A 304 9.24 32.64 -17.07
CA GLY A 304 9.99 32.74 -18.34
C GLY A 304 9.12 32.60 -19.59
N ILE A 305 7.81 32.38 -19.47
CA ILE A 305 6.88 32.40 -20.61
C ILE A 305 6.28 33.80 -20.72
N GLU A 306 7.12 34.82 -20.83
CA GLU A 306 6.74 36.05 -21.46
C GLU A 306 7.01 35.92 -22.97
N ASP A 307 5.91 35.84 -23.70
CA ASP A 307 5.76 36.25 -25.10
C ASP A 307 6.68 35.58 -26.14
N VAL A 308 6.43 34.29 -26.40
CA VAL A 308 6.76 33.73 -27.71
C VAL A 308 5.45 33.59 -28.48
N GLY A 309 5.29 34.49 -29.47
CA GLY A 309 4.09 34.77 -30.22
C GLY A 309 3.25 33.55 -30.59
N THR A 310 1.96 33.75 -30.40
CA THR A 310 0.79 33.13 -31.04
C THR A 310 1.07 31.88 -31.91
N LYS A 311 1.35 30.76 -31.29
CA LYS A 311 0.81 29.48 -31.74
C LYS A 311 -0.53 29.36 -31.07
N GLN A 312 -1.54 28.90 -31.79
CA GLN A 312 -2.85 28.58 -31.25
C GLN A 312 -2.63 27.82 -29.93
N GLU A 313 -3.14 28.37 -28.85
CA GLU A 313 -3.31 27.64 -27.60
C GLU A 313 -4.20 26.46 -27.95
N GLU A 314 -3.62 25.27 -28.08
CA GLU A 314 -4.41 24.04 -27.98
C GLU A 314 -5.07 24.13 -26.63
N THR A 315 -6.38 24.11 -26.62
CA THR A 315 -7.12 24.25 -25.39
C THR A 315 -6.86 23.00 -24.56
N PHE A 316 -6.80 23.13 -23.27
CA PHE A 316 -6.65 22.03 -22.32
C PHE A 316 -7.65 20.90 -22.57
N ASP A 317 -8.84 21.21 -23.09
CA ASP A 317 -9.88 20.27 -23.50
C ASP A 317 -9.42 19.36 -24.66
N ASP A 318 -8.60 19.82 -25.58
CA ASP A 318 -8.10 19.02 -26.71
C ASP A 318 -7.13 17.94 -26.23
N ILE A 319 -6.35 18.20 -25.18
CA ILE A 319 -5.40 17.25 -24.61
C ILE A 319 -6.12 16.20 -23.75
N THR A 320 -7.11 16.61 -22.97
CA THR A 320 -7.89 15.71 -22.10
C THR A 320 -8.82 14.79 -22.86
N GLU A 321 -9.35 15.22 -24.02
CA GLU A 321 -10.22 14.41 -24.86
C GLU A 321 -9.51 13.13 -25.38
N HIS A 322 -8.21 13.20 -25.61
CA HIS A 322 -7.39 12.06 -26.05
C HIS A 322 -6.93 11.14 -24.92
N MET A 323 -7.01 11.58 -23.67
CA MET A 323 -6.45 10.89 -22.51
C MET A 323 -7.43 10.00 -21.76
N SER A 324 -8.73 10.08 -22.03
CA SER A 324 -9.76 9.39 -21.26
C SER A 324 -9.72 7.85 -21.37
N HIS A 325 -8.89 7.30 -22.26
CA HIS A 325 -8.71 5.87 -22.48
C HIS A 325 -7.32 5.33 -22.16
N VAL A 326 -6.41 6.17 -21.72
CA VAL A 326 -5.15 5.67 -21.18
C VAL A 326 -5.47 5.06 -19.83
N ASP A 327 -5.35 3.75 -19.75
CA ASP A 327 -5.45 3.03 -18.48
C ASP A 327 -4.39 3.59 -17.54
N TRP A 328 -4.84 4.30 -16.54
CA TRP A 328 -4.03 4.94 -15.50
C TRP A 328 -3.16 3.95 -14.70
N HIS A 329 -3.45 2.65 -14.82
CA HIS A 329 -2.72 1.57 -14.15
C HIS A 329 -1.51 1.06 -14.96
N THR A 330 -1.45 1.36 -16.26
CA THR A 330 -0.31 0.96 -17.11
C THR A 330 0.70 2.09 -17.32
N ASN A 331 0.89 2.93 -16.38
CA ASN A 331 1.66 4.18 -16.31
C ASN A 331 3.10 4.17 -16.85
N LEU A 332 3.53 3.19 -17.57
CA LEU A 332 4.90 3.08 -18.07
C LEU A 332 4.87 2.80 -19.57
N LEU A 333 4.74 3.84 -20.35
CA LEU A 333 5.16 3.79 -21.72
C LEU A 333 6.68 3.62 -21.71
N LYS A 334 7.13 2.45 -22.08
CA LYS A 334 8.54 2.14 -22.24
C LYS A 334 8.87 2.39 -23.71
N ASP A 335 9.72 3.35 -23.97
CA ASP A 335 10.23 3.64 -25.30
C ASP A 335 11.68 3.17 -25.46
N ASP A 336 12.29 3.42 -26.60
CA ASP A 336 13.69 3.09 -26.88
C ASP A 336 14.69 3.86 -25.98
N TRP A 337 14.21 4.89 -25.28
CA TRP A 337 14.99 5.72 -24.34
C TRP A 337 14.76 5.33 -22.88
N GLY A 338 13.94 4.32 -22.60
CA GLY A 338 13.68 3.83 -21.27
C GLY A 338 12.25 4.07 -20.76
N TYR A 339 12.01 5.02 -19.87
CA TYR A 339 10.70 5.27 -19.28
C TYR A 339 10.24 6.68 -19.58
N MET A 340 9.04 6.80 -20.14
CA MET A 340 8.33 8.07 -20.24
C MET A 340 7.39 8.21 -19.05
N TYR A 341 7.38 9.38 -18.45
CA TYR A 341 6.61 9.65 -17.24
C TYR A 341 5.53 10.69 -17.56
N PRO A 342 4.28 10.44 -17.17
CA PRO A 342 3.22 11.38 -17.39
C PRO A 342 3.47 12.70 -16.64
N VAL A 343 3.29 13.80 -17.31
CA VAL A 343 3.34 15.15 -16.73
C VAL A 343 1.94 15.68 -16.59
N TYR A 344 1.60 16.10 -15.39
CA TYR A 344 0.26 16.59 -15.04
C TYR A 344 0.19 18.12 -15.10
N SER A 345 -0.96 18.63 -15.47
CA SER A 345 -1.23 20.04 -15.38
C SER A 345 -1.14 20.54 -13.93
N SER A 346 -0.54 21.71 -13.74
CA SER A 346 -0.53 22.38 -12.43
C SER A 346 -1.91 22.89 -11.98
N THR A 347 -2.82 23.07 -12.94
CA THR A 347 -4.18 23.58 -12.71
C THR A 347 -5.18 22.45 -12.49
N PHE A 348 -4.96 21.31 -13.14
CA PHE A 348 -5.80 20.13 -13.09
C PHE A 348 -4.91 18.89 -12.86
N PRO A 349 -4.66 18.49 -11.59
CA PRO A 349 -3.66 17.49 -11.24
C PRO A 349 -3.96 16.07 -11.75
N HIS A 350 -5.07 15.87 -12.44
CA HIS A 350 -5.43 14.58 -13.05
C HIS A 350 -5.23 14.58 -14.58
N ASP A 351 -4.87 15.72 -15.17
CA ASP A 351 -4.77 15.82 -16.61
C ASP A 351 -3.30 15.72 -17.05
N ILE A 352 -3.00 14.75 -17.87
CA ILE A 352 -1.67 14.54 -18.44
C ILE A 352 -1.51 15.49 -19.62
N ILE A 353 -0.49 16.32 -19.59
CA ILE A 353 -0.19 17.30 -20.65
C ILE A 353 0.98 16.87 -21.56
N GLY A 354 1.68 15.81 -21.18
CA GLY A 354 2.81 15.28 -21.93
C GLY A 354 3.52 14.17 -21.19
N ALA A 355 4.65 13.74 -21.72
CA ALA A 355 5.52 12.78 -21.10
C ALA A 355 6.95 13.33 -21.00
N TYR A 356 7.60 13.14 -19.87
CA TYR A 356 8.98 13.55 -19.68
C TYR A 356 9.94 12.58 -20.39
N ASN A 357 10.79 13.12 -21.22
CA ASN A 357 11.88 12.38 -21.86
C ASN A 357 13.19 12.61 -21.08
N PRO A 358 13.69 11.59 -20.36
CA PRO A 358 14.87 11.75 -19.53
C PRO A 358 16.19 11.93 -20.32
N GLU A 359 16.27 11.48 -21.55
CA GLU A 359 17.49 11.64 -22.36
C GLU A 359 17.64 13.05 -22.91
N LEU A 360 16.52 13.69 -23.25
CA LEU A 360 16.51 15.03 -23.83
C LEU A 360 16.25 16.11 -22.77
N ASP A 361 15.99 15.71 -21.51
CA ASP A 361 15.60 16.61 -20.41
C ASP A 361 14.48 17.60 -20.80
N CYS A 362 13.46 17.08 -21.50
CA CYS A 362 12.34 17.87 -21.98
C CYS A 362 11.01 17.14 -21.77
N ILE A 363 9.92 17.90 -21.90
CA ILE A 363 8.56 17.35 -21.90
C ILE A 363 8.10 17.28 -23.36
N ASN A 364 7.79 16.06 -23.82
CA ASN A 364 7.12 15.87 -25.10
C ASN A 364 5.63 16.08 -24.90
N PRO A 365 4.99 16.97 -25.65
CA PRO A 365 3.54 17.12 -25.63
C PRO A 365 2.84 15.79 -25.91
N ILE A 366 1.65 15.60 -25.35
CA ILE A 366 0.94 14.32 -25.47
C ILE A 366 0.68 13.91 -26.91
N ASN A 367 0.40 14.86 -27.79
CA ASN A 367 0.17 14.60 -29.21
C ASN A 367 1.42 14.05 -29.90
N ASP A 368 2.60 14.62 -29.63
CA ASP A 368 3.87 14.14 -30.18
C ASP A 368 4.19 12.72 -29.71
N VAL A 369 3.94 12.44 -28.41
CA VAL A 369 4.09 11.11 -27.82
C VAL A 369 3.19 10.09 -28.49
N ILE A 370 1.92 10.42 -28.72
CA ILE A 370 0.96 9.53 -29.37
C ILE A 370 1.35 9.26 -30.82
N GLU A 371 1.81 10.28 -31.56
CA GLU A 371 2.25 10.12 -32.94
C GLU A 371 3.48 9.22 -33.04
N ASP A 372 4.48 9.41 -32.19
CA ASP A 372 5.70 8.59 -32.17
C ASP A 372 5.37 7.12 -31.95
N TYR A 373 4.52 6.80 -30.97
CA TYR A 373 4.09 5.44 -30.70
C TYR A 373 3.18 4.85 -31.78
N ALA A 374 2.33 5.65 -32.40
CA ALA A 374 1.43 5.19 -33.45
C ALA A 374 2.19 4.67 -34.67
N PHE A 375 3.37 5.19 -34.95
CA PHE A 375 4.21 4.86 -36.11
C PHE A 375 5.41 3.95 -35.76
N SER A 376 5.67 3.67 -34.49
CA SER A 376 6.72 2.75 -34.08
C SER A 376 6.42 1.33 -34.59
N LYS A 377 7.40 0.73 -35.27
CA LYS A 377 7.31 -0.64 -35.75
C LYS A 377 7.84 -1.65 -34.72
N GLU A 378 8.57 -1.19 -33.74
CA GLU A 378 9.27 -2.03 -32.76
C GLU A 378 8.42 -2.35 -31.55
N GLU A 379 7.37 -1.54 -31.29
CA GLU A 379 6.45 -1.73 -30.16
C GLU A 379 4.98 -1.84 -30.64
N PRO A 380 4.59 -3.00 -31.19
CA PRO A 380 3.27 -3.16 -31.81
C PRO A 380 2.10 -2.97 -30.84
N TYR A 381 2.31 -3.20 -29.53
CA TYR A 381 1.29 -2.96 -28.50
C TYR A 381 1.06 -1.46 -28.29
N LEU A 382 2.12 -0.70 -28.09
CA LEU A 382 2.04 0.76 -27.89
C LEU A 382 1.46 1.43 -29.14
N SER A 383 1.91 1.01 -30.35
CA SER A 383 1.33 1.48 -31.61
C SER A 383 -0.17 1.19 -31.72
N SER A 384 -0.64 0.06 -31.22
CA SER A 384 -2.08 -0.27 -31.24
C SER A 384 -2.88 0.58 -30.26
N VAL A 385 -2.33 0.87 -29.10
CA VAL A 385 -2.94 1.76 -28.10
C VAL A 385 -3.01 3.19 -28.63
N ALA A 386 -1.90 3.72 -29.17
CA ALA A 386 -1.87 5.06 -29.75
C ALA A 386 -2.83 5.20 -30.95
N LYS A 387 -2.89 4.20 -31.83
CA LYS A 387 -3.86 4.19 -32.94
C LYS A 387 -5.31 4.16 -32.49
N ASN A 388 -5.60 3.44 -31.40
CA ASN A 388 -6.95 3.42 -30.83
C ASN A 388 -7.32 4.78 -30.23
N LEU A 389 -6.39 5.46 -29.58
CA LEU A 389 -6.59 6.81 -29.06
C LEU A 389 -6.87 7.82 -30.19
N LEU A 390 -6.05 7.81 -31.24
CA LEU A 390 -6.18 8.70 -32.39
C LEU A 390 -7.41 8.40 -33.29
N SER A 391 -7.91 7.17 -33.29
CA SER A 391 -9.03 6.74 -34.15
C SER A 391 -10.38 6.74 -33.46
N SER A 392 -10.46 7.02 -32.19
CA SER A 392 -11.73 7.05 -31.43
C SER A 392 -12.51 8.34 -31.78
N PRO A 393 -13.68 8.25 -32.40
CA PRO A 393 -14.39 9.42 -32.92
C PRO A 393 -15.21 10.16 -31.86
N THR A 394 -15.15 9.77 -30.61
CA THR A 394 -15.93 10.40 -29.51
C THR A 394 -15.42 9.96 -28.15
N PHE A 395 -15.10 10.93 -27.42
CA PHE A 395 -15.19 10.90 -25.97
C PHE A 395 -16.09 12.00 -25.49
#